data_b6a777643f940aa1e4f4391b9ef0850e
#
_entry.id   b6a777643f940aa1e4f4391b9ef0850e
#
_cell.length_a   1.000
_cell.length_b   1.000
_cell.length_c   1.000
_cell.angle_alpha   90.00
_cell.angle_beta   90.00
_cell.angle_gamma   90.00
#
_symmetry.space_group_name_H-M   'P 1'
#
loop_
_entity.id
_entity.type
_entity.pdbx_description
1 polymer ?
#
loop_
_entity_poly.entity_id
_entity_poly.type
_entity_poly.pdbx_seq_one_letter_code
_entity_poly.pdbx_strand_id
1 'polypeptide(L)'
;VVPEDFEGYCRVRSATKIAVAGGECEYTAFGFKRYIERGCIDIAQPDICVSGGLTEFQRIAAVAGVYGTAVIPHVWGSGVAIAAALAAIAAMPLFPHTANPVPFQNEPMMEYDRNPNPLRDELLVENFELKDRKVKVPDKEGLGIDIDDKVLEKYRVL
;
A
#
# COMPACT_ATOMS: atom_id res chain seq x y z
N VAL A 1 13.43 13.87 -5.60
CA VAL A 1 13.44 14.22 -4.18
C VAL A 1 13.81 12.95 -3.43
N VAL A 2 14.79 13.02 -2.52
CA VAL A 2 15.12 11.86 -1.66
C VAL A 2 14.08 11.75 -0.54
N PRO A 3 13.84 10.54 0.02
CA PRO A 3 12.77 10.32 1.00
C PRO A 3 12.84 11.26 2.22
N GLU A 4 14.02 11.64 2.66
CA GLU A 4 14.23 12.50 3.84
C GLU A 4 14.01 13.99 3.58
N ASP A 5 13.93 14.42 2.31
CA ASP A 5 13.72 15.82 1.94
C ASP A 5 12.23 16.20 1.91
N PHE A 6 11.63 16.30 3.10
CA PHE A 6 10.23 16.70 3.27
C PHE A 6 9.95 18.09 2.67
N GLU A 7 10.87 19.01 2.77
CA GLU A 7 10.75 20.36 2.21
C GLU A 7 10.67 20.29 0.67
N GLY A 8 11.48 19.42 0.06
CA GLY A 8 11.44 19.14 -1.36
C GLY A 8 10.09 18.57 -1.81
N TYR A 9 9.55 17.61 -1.07
CA TYR A 9 8.19 17.06 -1.33
C TYR A 9 7.13 18.17 -1.26
N CYS A 10 7.14 18.98 -0.21
CA CYS A 10 6.20 20.09 -0.05
C CYS A 10 6.30 21.10 -1.20
N ARG A 11 7.53 21.40 -1.68
CA ARG A 11 7.75 22.29 -2.83
C ARG A 11 7.20 21.69 -4.11
N VAL A 12 7.45 20.40 -4.37
CA VAL A 12 6.91 19.70 -5.54
C VAL A 12 5.39 19.74 -5.51
N ARG A 13 4.78 19.34 -4.39
CA ARG A 13 3.33 19.32 -4.22
C ARG A 13 2.70 20.70 -4.47
N SER A 14 3.29 21.77 -3.92
CA SER A 14 2.77 23.13 -4.11
C SER A 14 2.93 23.66 -5.52
N ALA A 15 3.88 23.13 -6.30
CA ALA A 15 4.17 23.55 -7.67
C ALA A 15 3.36 22.82 -8.75
N THR A 16 2.57 21.81 -8.39
CA THR A 16 1.79 21.01 -9.34
C THR A 16 0.33 20.89 -8.92
N LYS A 17 -0.54 20.60 -9.91
CA LYS A 17 -1.94 20.21 -9.70
C LYS A 17 -2.15 18.70 -9.79
N ILE A 18 -1.08 17.96 -10.06
CA ILE A 18 -1.11 16.48 -10.09
C ILE A 18 -0.90 15.99 -8.66
N ALA A 19 -1.70 15.03 -8.23
CA ALA A 19 -1.56 14.43 -6.91
C ALA A 19 -0.17 13.83 -6.72
N VAL A 20 0.49 14.18 -5.62
CA VAL A 20 1.83 13.69 -5.27
C VAL A 20 1.67 12.50 -4.34
N ALA A 21 2.17 11.35 -4.78
CA ALA A 21 2.22 10.12 -3.99
C ALA A 21 3.64 9.87 -3.45
N GLY A 22 3.75 9.23 -2.29
CA GLY A 22 5.04 8.88 -1.74
C GLY A 22 4.96 8.18 -0.38
N GLY A 23 6.13 7.74 0.10
CA GLY A 23 6.28 7.08 1.40
C GLY A 23 6.66 5.60 1.32
N GLU A 24 7.00 5.05 0.15
CA GLU A 24 7.37 3.64 -0.02
C GLU A 24 8.59 3.21 0.83
N CYS A 25 9.50 4.13 1.07
CA CYS A 25 10.69 3.91 1.90
C CYS A 25 10.48 4.34 3.36
N GLU A 26 9.25 4.70 3.76
CA GLU A 26 8.98 5.19 5.10
C GLU A 26 8.48 4.08 6.04
N TYR A 27 8.80 4.22 7.31
CA TYR A 27 8.48 3.24 8.34
C TYR A 27 7.49 3.81 9.34
N THR A 28 6.52 2.98 9.72
CA THR A 28 5.56 3.23 10.80
C THR A 28 4.72 4.50 10.63
N ALA A 29 3.68 4.64 11.45
CA ALA A 29 2.85 5.83 11.50
C ALA A 29 3.63 7.09 11.93
N PHE A 30 4.76 6.92 12.64
CA PHE A 30 5.60 8.06 13.03
C PHE A 30 6.28 8.73 11.83
N GLY A 31 6.78 7.95 10.89
CA GLY A 31 7.36 8.48 9.67
C GLY A 31 6.30 9.08 8.76
N PHE A 32 5.21 8.36 8.49
CA PHE A 32 4.11 8.84 7.66
C PHE A 32 3.45 10.11 8.20
N LYS A 33 3.33 10.25 9.53
CA LYS A 33 2.83 11.47 10.16
C LYS A 33 3.58 12.71 9.67
N ARG A 34 4.92 12.63 9.52
CA ARG A 34 5.74 13.77 9.10
C ARG A 34 5.40 14.25 7.69
N TYR A 35 5.15 13.32 6.75
CA TYR A 35 4.70 13.65 5.39
C TYR A 35 3.30 14.23 5.38
N ILE A 36 2.39 13.60 6.12
CA ILE A 36 0.96 13.91 6.11
C ILE A 36 0.70 15.24 6.82
N GLU A 37 1.21 15.43 8.03
CA GLU A 37 1.02 16.63 8.83
C GLU A 37 1.54 17.89 8.15
N ARG A 38 2.63 17.77 7.41
CA ARG A 38 3.22 18.88 6.66
C ARG A 38 2.56 19.12 5.30
N GLY A 39 1.65 18.26 4.90
CA GLY A 39 1.02 18.33 3.59
C GLY A 39 2.03 18.14 2.46
N CYS A 40 2.98 17.21 2.60
CA CYS A 40 4.00 16.96 1.59
C CYS A 40 3.51 16.04 0.47
N ILE A 41 2.47 15.25 0.74
CA ILE A 41 1.90 14.28 -0.21
C ILE A 41 0.37 14.37 -0.20
N ASP A 42 -0.25 13.96 -1.30
CA ASP A 42 -1.70 13.79 -1.44
C ASP A 42 -2.11 12.35 -1.21
N ILE A 43 -1.20 11.42 -1.51
CA ILE A 43 -1.42 9.98 -1.41
C ILE A 43 -0.26 9.36 -0.63
N ALA A 44 -0.57 8.75 0.50
CA ALA A 44 0.40 7.97 1.27
C ALA A 44 0.51 6.55 0.68
N GLN A 45 1.74 6.10 0.45
CA GLN A 45 2.04 4.81 -0.16
C GLN A 45 2.83 3.89 0.80
N PRO A 46 2.25 3.49 1.94
CA PRO A 46 2.91 2.52 2.82
C PRO A 46 3.03 1.16 2.15
N ASP A 47 4.23 0.59 2.14
CA ASP A 47 4.43 -0.81 1.82
C ASP A 47 4.23 -1.66 3.08
N ILE A 48 3.31 -2.61 3.04
CA ILE A 48 2.95 -3.41 4.21
C ILE A 48 4.11 -4.30 4.67
N CYS A 49 4.94 -4.75 3.73
CA CYS A 49 6.11 -5.57 4.05
C CYS A 49 7.27 -4.77 4.66
N VAL A 50 7.24 -3.44 4.52
CA VAL A 50 8.29 -2.52 4.94
C VAL A 50 7.85 -1.68 6.14
N SER A 51 6.66 -1.11 6.09
CA SER A 51 6.20 -0.09 7.05
C SER A 51 5.83 -0.62 8.44
N GLY A 52 5.81 -1.95 8.66
CA GLY A 52 5.51 -2.56 9.96
C GLY A 52 4.29 -3.48 9.96
N GLY A 53 3.87 -3.98 8.80
CA GLY A 53 2.82 -4.98 8.65
C GLY A 53 1.40 -4.40 8.67
N LEU A 54 0.41 -5.29 8.67
CA LEU A 54 -1.01 -4.95 8.59
C LEU A 54 -1.49 -4.01 9.70
N THR A 55 -1.03 -4.25 10.95
CA THR A 55 -1.41 -3.41 12.09
C THR A 55 -0.91 -1.98 11.93
N GLU A 56 0.32 -1.81 11.48
CA GLU A 56 0.90 -0.49 11.29
C GLU A 56 0.28 0.22 10.08
N PHE A 57 -0.04 -0.52 9.02
CA PHE A 57 -0.79 0.03 7.90
C PHE A 57 -2.13 0.65 8.34
N GLN A 58 -2.89 -0.02 9.22
CA GLN A 58 -4.14 0.52 9.76
C GLN A 58 -3.92 1.81 10.56
N ARG A 59 -2.82 1.89 11.33
CA ARG A 59 -2.45 3.13 12.05
C ARG A 59 -2.12 4.27 11.10
N ILE A 60 -1.36 3.98 10.04
CA ILE A 60 -1.04 4.94 8.99
C ILE A 60 -2.32 5.42 8.31
N ALA A 61 -3.22 4.50 7.94
CA ALA A 61 -4.49 4.83 7.32
C ALA A 61 -5.38 5.70 8.22
N ALA A 62 -5.39 5.43 9.53
CA ALA A 62 -6.12 6.25 10.50
C ALA A 62 -5.54 7.69 10.58
N VAL A 63 -4.22 7.83 10.63
CA VAL A 63 -3.55 9.15 10.60
C VAL A 63 -3.87 9.87 9.29
N ALA A 64 -3.72 9.18 8.14
CA ALA A 64 -4.04 9.76 6.83
C ALA A 64 -5.49 10.25 6.75
N GLY A 65 -6.43 9.45 7.28
CA GLY A 65 -7.85 9.80 7.34
C GLY A 65 -8.14 11.08 8.10
N VAL A 66 -7.44 11.33 9.21
CA VAL A 66 -7.58 12.58 10.01
C VAL A 66 -7.20 13.81 9.18
N TYR A 67 -6.20 13.70 8.34
CA TYR A 67 -5.69 14.80 7.51
C TYR A 67 -6.29 14.86 6.09
N GLY A 68 -7.17 13.92 5.73
CA GLY A 68 -7.76 13.86 4.39
C GLY A 68 -6.75 13.44 3.31
N THR A 69 -5.71 12.70 3.68
CA THR A 69 -4.72 12.13 2.77
C THR A 69 -5.18 10.74 2.33
N ALA A 70 -5.23 10.48 1.03
CA ALA A 70 -5.58 9.18 0.49
C ALA A 70 -4.48 8.13 0.80
N VAL A 71 -4.86 6.86 0.85
CA VAL A 71 -3.91 5.76 1.06
C VAL A 71 -4.04 4.75 -0.07
N ILE A 72 -2.95 4.55 -0.79
CA ILE A 72 -2.81 3.54 -1.85
C ILE A 72 -1.50 2.80 -1.55
N PRO A 73 -1.52 1.54 -1.10
CA PRO A 73 -0.29 0.86 -0.72
C PRO A 73 0.68 0.71 -1.89
N HIS A 74 1.96 0.94 -1.62
CA HIS A 74 3.04 0.47 -2.47
C HIS A 74 3.08 -1.05 -2.45
N VAL A 75 3.21 -1.68 -3.61
CA VAL A 75 3.28 -3.14 -3.74
C VAL A 75 4.31 -3.52 -4.79
N TRP A 76 5.51 -3.81 -4.33
CA TRP A 76 6.57 -4.34 -5.19
C TRP A 76 7.28 -5.49 -4.48
N GLY A 77 6.77 -6.70 -4.68
CA GLY A 77 7.25 -7.86 -3.95
C GLY A 77 6.67 -9.17 -4.47
N SER A 78 6.60 -10.15 -3.58
CA SER A 78 6.07 -11.49 -3.87
C SER A 78 4.55 -11.51 -3.93
N GLY A 79 3.98 -12.66 -4.29
CA GLY A 79 2.54 -12.90 -4.19
C GLY A 79 1.99 -12.71 -2.78
N VAL A 80 2.82 -12.93 -1.74
CA VAL A 80 2.45 -12.67 -0.33
C VAL A 80 2.25 -11.18 -0.08
N ALA A 81 3.09 -10.32 -0.68
CA ALA A 81 2.94 -8.87 -0.57
C ALA A 81 1.62 -8.39 -1.20
N ILE A 82 1.24 -8.95 -2.36
CA ILE A 82 -0.05 -8.66 -2.99
C ILE A 82 -1.21 -9.09 -2.08
N ALA A 83 -1.16 -10.30 -1.52
CA ALA A 83 -2.18 -10.79 -0.60
C ALA A 83 -2.34 -9.87 0.63
N ALA A 84 -1.23 -9.46 1.24
CA ALA A 84 -1.23 -8.54 2.37
C ALA A 84 -1.82 -7.18 2.00
N ALA A 85 -1.47 -6.63 0.83
CA ALA A 85 -2.01 -5.37 0.35
C ALA A 85 -3.52 -5.46 0.09
N LEU A 86 -3.99 -6.52 -0.54
CA LEU A 86 -5.43 -6.75 -0.77
C LEU A 86 -6.21 -6.85 0.54
N ALA A 87 -5.67 -7.58 1.54
CA ALA A 87 -6.28 -7.67 2.87
C ALA A 87 -6.33 -6.32 3.58
N ALA A 88 -5.25 -5.53 3.49
CA ALA A 88 -5.17 -4.20 4.06
C ALA A 88 -6.18 -3.24 3.44
N ILE A 89 -6.28 -3.22 2.10
CA ILE A 89 -7.25 -2.39 1.36
C ILE A 89 -8.68 -2.80 1.71
N ALA A 90 -8.97 -4.10 1.78
CA ALA A 90 -10.30 -4.60 2.13
C ALA A 90 -10.73 -4.21 3.56
N ALA A 91 -9.78 -4.05 4.48
CA ALA A 91 -10.02 -3.63 5.85
C ALA A 91 -10.09 -2.11 6.03
N MET A 92 -9.70 -1.33 5.02
CA MET A 92 -9.69 0.13 5.08
C MET A 92 -11.09 0.68 4.79
N PRO A 93 -11.60 1.63 5.59
CA PRO A 93 -12.87 2.26 5.29
C PRO A 93 -12.80 3.10 4.02
N LEU A 94 -13.78 2.94 3.12
CA LEU A 94 -13.91 3.78 1.91
C LEU A 94 -14.07 5.26 2.28
N PHE A 95 -14.78 5.53 3.33
CA PHE A 95 -14.98 6.86 3.88
C PHE A 95 -14.46 6.90 5.32
N PRO A 96 -13.45 7.72 5.62
CA PRO A 96 -13.03 7.94 7.00
C PRO A 96 -14.19 8.42 7.87
N HIS A 97 -14.19 8.04 9.14
CA HIS A 97 -15.17 8.53 10.10
C HIS A 97 -14.95 10.02 10.35
N THR A 98 -15.90 10.84 9.89
CA THR A 98 -15.83 12.29 9.99
C THR A 98 -17.25 12.88 10.10
N ALA A 99 -17.37 14.04 10.72
CA ALA A 99 -18.58 14.84 10.72
C ALA A 99 -18.80 15.63 9.41
N ASN A 100 -17.85 15.57 8.48
CA ASN A 100 -18.00 16.22 7.18
C ASN A 100 -19.11 15.53 6.36
N PRO A 101 -20.13 16.26 5.89
CA PRO A 101 -21.21 15.69 5.07
C PRO A 101 -20.74 15.21 3.69
N VAL A 102 -19.57 15.66 3.24
CA VAL A 102 -18.94 15.22 1.99
C VAL A 102 -17.49 14.80 2.31
N PRO A 103 -17.29 13.63 2.94
CA PRO A 103 -15.97 13.14 3.23
C PRO A 103 -15.23 12.77 1.93
N PHE A 104 -13.89 12.81 1.95
CA PHE A 104 -13.14 12.24 0.85
C PHE A 104 -13.28 10.72 0.81
N GLN A 105 -13.14 10.13 -0.37
CA GLN A 105 -13.24 8.69 -0.56
C GLN A 105 -11.86 8.08 -0.76
N ASN A 106 -11.56 7.02 0.01
CA ASN A 106 -10.44 6.13 -0.29
C ASN A 106 -10.90 5.10 -1.33
N GLU A 107 -10.50 5.28 -2.58
CA GLU A 107 -10.75 4.26 -3.59
C GLU A 107 -9.89 3.02 -3.32
N PRO A 108 -10.43 1.79 -3.43
CA PRO A 108 -9.69 0.56 -3.22
C PRO A 108 -8.73 0.30 -4.39
N MET A 109 -7.57 0.93 -4.36
CA MET A 109 -6.53 0.84 -5.37
C MET A 109 -5.22 0.32 -4.77
N MET A 110 -4.40 -0.30 -5.60
CA MET A 110 -3.03 -0.69 -5.28
C MET A 110 -2.15 -0.57 -6.52
N GLU A 111 -0.87 -0.43 -6.30
CA GLU A 111 0.11 -0.60 -7.37
C GLU A 111 0.16 -2.07 -7.81
N TYR A 112 0.33 -2.30 -9.10
CA TYR A 112 0.44 -3.64 -9.66
C TYR A 112 1.58 -3.70 -10.66
N ASP A 113 2.76 -4.12 -10.18
CA ASP A 113 3.94 -4.28 -11.01
C ASP A 113 3.73 -5.32 -12.11
N ARG A 114 4.22 -5.01 -13.32
CA ARG A 114 4.10 -5.85 -14.53
C ARG A 114 5.44 -6.36 -15.02
N ASN A 115 6.54 -6.02 -14.34
CA ASN A 115 7.83 -6.57 -14.67
C ASN A 115 7.89 -8.06 -14.30
N PRO A 116 8.70 -8.90 -14.97
CA PRO A 116 8.89 -10.29 -14.58
C PRO A 116 9.38 -10.40 -13.13
N ASN A 117 8.66 -11.15 -12.32
CA ASN A 117 9.02 -11.40 -10.92
C ASN A 117 8.59 -12.82 -10.52
N PRO A 118 9.54 -13.79 -10.52
CA PRO A 118 9.20 -15.17 -10.22
C PRO A 118 8.57 -15.40 -8.85
N LEU A 119 8.97 -14.65 -7.82
CA LEU A 119 8.37 -14.77 -6.48
C LEU A 119 6.93 -14.23 -6.43
N ARG A 120 6.57 -13.33 -7.33
CA ARG A 120 5.18 -12.90 -7.50
C ARG A 120 4.38 -13.90 -8.34
N ASP A 121 5.00 -14.40 -9.41
CA ASP A 121 4.31 -15.10 -10.48
C ASP A 121 4.26 -16.62 -10.27
N GLU A 122 5.14 -17.20 -9.43
CA GLU A 122 5.25 -18.65 -9.26
C GLU A 122 5.03 -19.13 -7.81
N LEU A 123 5.22 -18.27 -6.78
CA LEU A 123 5.29 -18.67 -5.38
C LEU A 123 3.97 -19.21 -4.82
N LEU A 124 2.84 -18.75 -5.33
CA LEU A 124 1.53 -19.16 -4.86
C LEU A 124 0.97 -20.34 -5.66
N VAL A 125 0.28 -21.26 -4.99
CA VAL A 125 -0.44 -22.35 -5.65
C VAL A 125 -1.50 -21.79 -6.61
N GLU A 126 -2.20 -20.73 -6.21
CA GLU A 126 -3.14 -19.99 -7.04
C GLU A 126 -2.67 -18.53 -7.12
N ASN A 127 -2.19 -18.10 -8.28
CA ASN A 127 -1.71 -16.73 -8.49
C ASN A 127 -2.86 -15.74 -8.66
N PHE A 128 -2.58 -14.47 -8.35
CA PHE A 128 -3.53 -13.39 -8.58
C PHE A 128 -3.65 -13.10 -10.07
N GLU A 129 -4.89 -13.09 -10.56
CA GLU A 129 -5.22 -12.70 -11.92
C GLU A 129 -5.65 -11.23 -11.97
N LEU A 130 -5.02 -10.44 -12.84
CA LEU A 130 -5.47 -9.10 -13.18
C LEU A 130 -6.49 -9.19 -14.31
N LYS A 131 -7.77 -9.07 -13.99
CA LYS A 131 -8.87 -9.09 -14.93
C LYS A 131 -9.62 -7.76 -14.93
N ASP A 132 -9.81 -7.16 -16.09
CA ASP A 132 -10.50 -5.88 -16.24
C ASP A 132 -10.00 -4.77 -15.30
N ARG A 133 -8.66 -4.70 -15.12
CA ARG A 133 -7.96 -3.77 -14.21
C ARG A 133 -8.28 -4.00 -12.73
N LYS A 134 -8.78 -5.17 -12.38
CA LYS A 134 -9.15 -5.55 -11.00
C LYS A 134 -8.44 -6.83 -10.60
N VAL A 135 -8.09 -6.90 -9.33
CA VAL A 135 -7.61 -8.12 -8.67
C VAL A 135 -8.63 -8.50 -7.62
N LYS A 136 -9.06 -9.75 -7.63
CA LYS A 136 -10.04 -10.25 -6.66
C LYS A 136 -9.38 -10.41 -5.30
N VAL A 137 -10.00 -9.87 -4.27
CA VAL A 137 -9.60 -10.15 -2.87
C VAL A 137 -9.93 -11.60 -2.55
N PRO A 138 -8.99 -12.39 -2.02
CA PRO A 138 -9.26 -13.76 -1.58
C PRO A 138 -10.34 -13.80 -0.48
N ASP A 139 -11.17 -14.83 -0.52
CA ASP A 139 -12.22 -15.10 0.47
C ASP A 139 -11.92 -16.44 1.17
N LYS A 140 -10.74 -16.52 1.81
CA LYS A 140 -10.25 -17.67 2.57
C LYS A 140 -9.64 -17.15 3.88
N GLU A 141 -9.41 -18.03 4.84
CA GLU A 141 -8.76 -17.68 6.11
C GLU A 141 -7.35 -17.11 5.94
N GLY A 142 -6.91 -16.29 6.89
CA GLY A 142 -5.61 -15.63 6.86
C GLY A 142 -5.50 -14.62 5.71
N LEU A 143 -4.43 -14.69 4.94
CA LEU A 143 -4.26 -13.90 3.71
C LEU A 143 -4.97 -14.52 2.50
N GLY A 144 -5.60 -15.68 2.67
CA GLY A 144 -6.34 -16.37 1.62
C GLY A 144 -5.48 -16.97 0.52
N ILE A 145 -4.22 -17.30 0.82
CA ILE A 145 -3.23 -17.85 -0.12
C ILE A 145 -2.59 -19.12 0.43
N ASP A 146 -2.12 -19.97 -0.50
CA ASP A 146 -1.32 -21.14 -0.21
C ASP A 146 0.03 -21.01 -0.93
N ILE A 147 1.12 -21.32 -0.24
CA ILE A 147 2.48 -21.28 -0.79
C ILE A 147 2.79 -22.61 -1.48
N ASP A 148 3.42 -22.55 -2.65
CA ASP A 148 4.01 -23.73 -3.27
C ASP A 148 5.39 -24.01 -2.67
N ASP A 149 5.47 -25.04 -1.83
CA ASP A 149 6.72 -25.42 -1.14
C ASP A 149 7.85 -25.77 -2.11
N LYS A 150 7.54 -26.27 -3.31
CA LYS A 150 8.57 -26.59 -4.32
C LYS A 150 9.18 -25.31 -4.90
N VAL A 151 8.36 -24.30 -5.11
CA VAL A 151 8.83 -22.99 -5.57
C VAL A 151 9.59 -22.28 -4.46
N LEU A 152 9.11 -22.36 -3.22
CA LEU A 152 9.82 -21.81 -2.07
C LEU A 152 11.23 -22.42 -1.95
N GLU A 153 11.35 -23.73 -2.08
CA GLU A 153 12.65 -24.41 -2.00
C GLU A 153 13.54 -24.07 -3.20
N LYS A 154 12.97 -23.90 -4.41
CA LYS A 154 13.72 -23.49 -5.63
C LYS A 154 14.43 -22.15 -5.45
N TYR A 155 13.82 -21.22 -4.70
CA TYR A 155 14.35 -19.87 -4.48
C TYR A 155 14.99 -19.68 -3.11
N ARG A 156 15.17 -20.74 -2.36
CA ARG A 156 15.86 -20.71 -1.07
C ARG A 156 17.31 -20.31 -1.25
N VAL A 157 17.72 -19.30 -0.50
CA VAL A 157 19.11 -18.86 -0.39
C VAL A 157 19.70 -19.53 0.86
N LEU A 158 20.87 -20.18 0.70
CA LEU A 158 21.58 -20.82 1.79
C LEU A 158 22.33 -19.78 2.63
#